data_dc1da6ac6a1ffb1ecb61ba7db9f212ae
#
_entry.id   dc1da6ac6a1ffb1ecb61ba7db9f212ae
#
_cell.length_a   1.000
_cell.length_b   1.000
_cell.length_c   1.000
_cell.angle_alpha   90.00
_cell.angle_beta   90.00
_cell.angle_gamma   90.00
#
_symmetry.space_group_name_H-M   'P 1'
#
loop_
_entity.id
_entity.type
_entity.pdbx_description
1 polymer ?
#
loop_
_entity_poly.entity_id
_entity_poly.type
_entity_poly.pdbx_seq_one_letter_code
_entity_poly.pdbx_strand_id
1 'polypeptide(L)'
;MTTLSPLTADDHDDWLSLWWGYLEFYETELTTAQTELTFARLTDPADAVYGVIARDDDGQGVGLVHWLTHPSTWSAGPYCYLEDLFVHRDARGSGVGAALIEHVRVWAAASGCDKVYWLTQRGNEKARELYDRVATDTDFMHYEIDLATNAPGAA
;
A
#
# COMPACT_ATOMS: atom_id res chain seq x y z
N MET A 1 20.88 0.79 6.57
CA MET A 1 20.08 1.95 6.09
C MET A 1 19.09 1.46 5.06
N THR A 2 17.83 1.82 5.15
CA THR A 2 16.82 1.31 4.20
C THR A 2 16.83 2.13 2.93
N THR A 3 16.86 1.47 1.77
CA THR A 3 16.69 2.11 0.45
C THR A 3 15.29 1.88 -0.07
N LEU A 4 14.71 2.89 -0.74
CA LEU A 4 13.40 2.83 -1.36
C LEU A 4 13.56 2.99 -2.88
N SER A 5 12.94 2.11 -3.64
CA SER A 5 12.95 2.19 -5.11
C SER A 5 11.58 1.86 -5.70
N PRO A 6 11.20 2.53 -6.82
CA PRO A 6 10.03 2.12 -7.59
C PRO A 6 10.17 0.65 -8.01
N LEU A 7 9.04 -0.05 -8.04
CA LEU A 7 8.98 -1.44 -8.51
C LEU A 7 9.31 -1.53 -10.01
N THR A 8 10.13 -2.51 -10.34
CA THR A 8 10.47 -2.89 -11.71
C THR A 8 10.17 -4.38 -11.94
N ALA A 9 10.23 -4.83 -13.17
CA ALA A 9 10.00 -6.24 -13.50
C ALA A 9 10.99 -7.20 -12.76
N ASP A 10 12.19 -6.71 -12.44
CA ASP A 10 13.21 -7.50 -11.75
C ASP A 10 12.91 -7.72 -10.26
N ASP A 11 11.96 -6.98 -9.69
CA ASP A 11 11.58 -7.04 -8.28
C ASP A 11 10.50 -8.11 -7.99
N HIS A 12 10.06 -8.89 -9.00
CA HIS A 12 8.91 -9.79 -8.89
C HIS A 12 8.98 -10.73 -7.69
N ASP A 13 10.09 -11.46 -7.53
CA ASP A 13 10.20 -12.49 -6.49
C ASP A 13 10.25 -11.89 -5.08
N ASP A 14 10.96 -10.78 -4.90
CA ASP A 14 11.01 -10.05 -3.64
C ASP A 14 9.65 -9.43 -3.29
N TRP A 15 9.02 -8.80 -4.28
CA TRP A 15 7.68 -8.24 -4.12
C TRP A 15 6.66 -9.35 -3.77
N LEU A 16 6.69 -10.48 -4.47
CA LEU A 16 5.77 -11.60 -4.26
C LEU A 16 5.89 -12.15 -2.84
N SER A 17 7.11 -12.28 -2.32
CA SER A 17 7.36 -12.71 -0.94
C SER A 17 6.73 -11.76 0.08
N LEU A 18 6.91 -10.45 -0.11
CA LEU A 18 6.31 -9.42 0.75
C LEU A 18 4.79 -9.37 0.60
N TRP A 19 4.28 -9.53 -0.63
CA TRP A 19 2.85 -9.55 -0.92
C TRP A 19 2.15 -10.72 -0.23
N TRP A 20 2.73 -11.91 -0.25
CA TRP A 20 2.21 -13.04 0.51
C TRP A 20 2.21 -12.79 2.01
N GLY A 21 3.24 -12.17 2.56
CA GLY A 21 3.27 -11.76 3.97
C GLY A 21 2.16 -10.77 4.32
N TYR A 22 1.86 -9.83 3.43
CA TYR A 22 0.74 -8.91 3.56
C TYR A 22 -0.61 -9.62 3.55
N LEU A 23 -0.85 -10.52 2.59
CA LEU A 23 -2.09 -11.29 2.50
C LEU A 23 -2.30 -12.21 3.70
N GLU A 24 -1.24 -12.87 4.17
CA GLU A 24 -1.26 -13.69 5.38
C GLU A 24 -1.63 -12.88 6.62
N PHE A 25 -1.07 -11.68 6.75
CA PHE A 25 -1.41 -10.76 7.86
C PHE A 25 -2.90 -10.40 7.91
N TYR A 26 -3.53 -10.24 6.75
CA TYR A 26 -4.96 -9.94 6.63
C TYR A 26 -5.84 -11.20 6.51
N GLU A 27 -5.26 -12.40 6.65
CA GLU A 27 -5.97 -13.69 6.53
C GLU A 27 -6.79 -13.77 5.23
N THR A 28 -6.20 -13.28 4.14
CA THR A 28 -6.83 -13.14 2.81
C THR A 28 -6.07 -13.98 1.80
N GLU A 29 -6.81 -14.63 0.91
CA GLU A 29 -6.26 -15.36 -0.23
C GLU A 29 -6.70 -14.69 -1.54
N LEU A 30 -5.76 -14.53 -2.46
CA LEU A 30 -6.02 -14.08 -3.83
C LEU A 30 -5.55 -15.16 -4.80
N THR A 31 -6.19 -15.24 -5.95
CA THR A 31 -5.74 -16.14 -7.02
C THR A 31 -4.37 -15.71 -7.55
N THR A 32 -3.61 -16.66 -8.07
CA THR A 32 -2.34 -16.36 -8.76
C THR A 32 -2.56 -15.36 -9.90
N ALA A 33 -3.63 -15.52 -10.68
CA ALA A 33 -3.96 -14.60 -11.77
C ALA A 33 -4.17 -13.16 -11.27
N GLN A 34 -4.85 -12.96 -10.14
CA GLN A 34 -5.03 -11.64 -9.55
C GLN A 34 -3.70 -11.05 -9.04
N THR A 35 -2.87 -11.87 -8.41
CA THR A 35 -1.55 -11.44 -7.92
C THR A 35 -0.64 -11.01 -9.06
N GLU A 36 -0.56 -11.79 -10.13
CA GLU A 36 0.23 -11.43 -11.33
C GLU A 36 -0.32 -10.18 -12.02
N LEU A 37 -1.64 -10.01 -12.10
CA LEU A 37 -2.24 -8.80 -12.62
C LEU A 37 -1.86 -7.56 -11.78
N THR A 38 -1.86 -7.68 -10.46
CA THR A 38 -1.46 -6.60 -9.55
C THR A 38 -0.01 -6.20 -9.81
N PHE A 39 0.91 -7.16 -9.90
CA PHE A 39 2.31 -6.87 -10.19
C PHE A 39 2.50 -6.23 -11.57
N ALA A 40 1.80 -6.74 -12.59
CA ALA A 40 1.84 -6.17 -13.93
C ALA A 40 1.40 -4.69 -13.95
N ARG A 41 0.35 -4.35 -13.22
CA ARG A 41 -0.12 -2.95 -13.07
C ARG A 41 0.90 -2.07 -12.35
N LEU A 42 1.50 -2.58 -11.26
CA LEU A 42 2.49 -1.84 -10.47
C LEU A 42 3.77 -1.53 -11.25
N THR A 43 4.09 -2.30 -12.28
CA THR A 43 5.29 -2.17 -13.11
C THR A 43 5.02 -1.58 -14.49
N ASP A 44 3.75 -1.33 -14.86
CA ASP A 44 3.38 -0.68 -16.10
C ASP A 44 3.28 0.83 -15.89
N PRO A 45 4.16 1.65 -16.49
CA PRO A 45 4.09 3.10 -16.36
C PRO A 45 2.83 3.74 -16.97
N ALA A 46 2.07 2.99 -17.77
CA ALA A 46 0.79 3.43 -18.34
C ALA A 46 -0.39 3.18 -17.39
N ASP A 47 -0.21 2.37 -16.35
CA ASP A 47 -1.23 2.13 -15.32
C ASP A 47 -1.13 3.20 -14.21
N ALA A 48 -2.25 3.46 -13.56
CA ALA A 48 -2.38 4.49 -12.53
C ALA A 48 -2.24 3.94 -11.10
N VAL A 49 -1.57 2.81 -10.94
CA VAL A 49 -1.21 2.20 -9.65
C VAL A 49 0.29 2.25 -9.48
N TYR A 50 0.75 2.68 -8.33
CA TYR A 50 2.18 2.91 -8.05
C TYR A 50 2.64 2.00 -6.92
N GLY A 51 3.89 1.59 -6.97
CA GLY A 51 4.49 0.75 -5.95
C GLY A 51 5.97 1.05 -5.71
N VAL A 52 6.37 0.89 -4.46
CA VAL A 52 7.76 1.02 -4.00
C VAL A 52 8.10 -0.17 -3.12
N ILE A 53 9.32 -0.68 -3.29
CA ILE A 53 9.91 -1.68 -2.42
C ILE A 53 10.99 -1.04 -1.53
N ALA A 54 11.00 -1.43 -0.27
CA ALA A 54 12.04 -1.08 0.70
C ALA A 54 13.02 -2.24 0.84
N ARG A 55 14.32 -1.95 0.76
CA ARG A 55 15.39 -2.93 0.92
C ARG A 55 16.31 -2.54 2.06
N ASP A 56 16.79 -3.52 2.81
CA ASP A 56 17.81 -3.36 3.84
C ASP A 56 19.24 -3.24 3.25
N ASP A 57 20.24 -3.19 4.13
CA ASP A 57 21.64 -3.06 3.73
C ASP A 57 22.18 -4.30 2.99
N ASP A 58 21.54 -5.45 3.17
CA ASP A 58 21.88 -6.70 2.46
C ASP A 58 21.15 -6.83 1.11
N GLY A 59 20.32 -5.82 0.76
CA GLY A 59 19.53 -5.79 -0.46
C GLY A 59 18.24 -6.61 -0.41
N GLN A 60 17.88 -7.13 0.78
CA GLN A 60 16.65 -7.91 0.94
C GLN A 60 15.42 -7.00 0.95
N GLY A 61 14.35 -7.43 0.29
CA GLY A 61 13.05 -6.76 0.36
C GLY A 61 12.47 -6.88 1.78
N VAL A 62 12.25 -5.74 2.45
CA VAL A 62 11.78 -5.69 3.84
C VAL A 62 10.46 -4.95 4.01
N GLY A 63 9.94 -4.33 2.96
CA GLY A 63 8.65 -3.66 2.98
C GLY A 63 8.17 -3.23 1.61
N LEU A 64 6.89 -2.99 1.49
CA LEU A 64 6.26 -2.48 0.28
C LEU A 64 5.19 -1.44 0.62
N VAL A 65 4.90 -0.57 -0.34
CA VAL A 65 3.76 0.33 -0.32
C VAL A 65 3.18 0.46 -1.73
N HIS A 66 1.86 0.44 -1.82
CA HIS A 66 1.12 0.69 -3.05
C HIS A 66 0.17 1.86 -2.85
N TRP A 67 0.00 2.69 -3.89
CA TRP A 67 -0.93 3.81 -3.85
C TRP A 67 -1.48 4.13 -5.24
N LEU A 68 -2.58 4.86 -5.25
CA LEU A 68 -3.22 5.40 -6.43
C LEU A 68 -3.82 6.77 -6.14
N THR A 69 -4.29 7.47 -7.15
CA THR A 69 -4.97 8.74 -6.98
C THR A 69 -6.37 8.69 -7.58
N HIS A 70 -7.25 9.54 -7.05
CA HIS A 70 -8.57 9.74 -7.61
C HIS A 70 -8.98 11.21 -7.53
N PRO A 71 -9.85 11.70 -8.45
CA PRO A 71 -10.45 13.02 -8.35
C PRO A 71 -11.24 13.16 -7.05
N SER A 72 -11.38 14.40 -6.58
CA SER A 72 -12.21 14.74 -5.43
C SER A 72 -13.26 15.78 -5.82
N THR A 73 -14.44 15.66 -5.23
CA THR A 73 -15.46 16.72 -5.32
C THR A 73 -15.27 17.84 -4.29
N TRP A 74 -14.32 17.67 -3.36
CA TRP A 74 -14.07 18.61 -2.26
C TRP A 74 -12.83 19.49 -2.47
N SER A 75 -12.05 19.20 -3.50
CA SER A 75 -10.82 19.95 -3.79
C SER A 75 -10.50 19.93 -5.27
N ALA A 76 -9.68 20.89 -5.70
CA ALA A 76 -9.23 20.97 -7.10
C ALA A 76 -8.21 19.87 -7.44
N GLY A 77 -7.35 19.50 -6.50
CA GLY A 77 -6.37 18.44 -6.66
C GLY A 77 -6.95 17.06 -6.33
N PRO A 78 -6.32 15.99 -6.85
CA PRO A 78 -6.72 14.63 -6.53
C PRO A 78 -6.40 14.27 -5.08
N TYR A 79 -7.00 13.20 -4.59
CA TYR A 79 -6.61 12.54 -3.35
C TYR A 79 -5.72 11.34 -3.67
N CYS A 80 -4.68 11.13 -2.87
CA CYS A 80 -3.83 9.95 -2.92
C CYS A 80 -4.34 8.93 -1.90
N TYR A 81 -4.71 7.76 -2.39
CA TYR A 81 -5.08 6.61 -1.56
C TYR A 81 -3.89 5.67 -1.42
N LEU A 82 -3.33 5.60 -0.21
CA LEU A 82 -2.32 4.63 0.15
C LEU A 82 -3.05 3.32 0.47
N GLU A 83 -3.05 2.39 -0.49
CA GLU A 83 -3.89 1.20 -0.43
C GLU A 83 -3.28 0.10 0.42
N ASP A 84 -2.01 -0.22 0.17
CA ASP A 84 -1.31 -1.30 0.87
C ASP A 84 -0.01 -0.79 1.47
N LEU A 85 0.26 -1.18 2.72
CA LEU A 85 1.51 -0.95 3.42
C LEU A 85 1.87 -2.20 4.20
N PHE A 86 3.04 -2.76 3.92
CA PHE A 86 3.54 -3.92 4.64
C PHE A 86 5.02 -3.76 4.99
N VAL A 87 5.37 -4.15 6.20
CA VAL A 87 6.76 -4.28 6.65
C VAL A 87 6.95 -5.67 7.20
N HIS A 88 7.95 -6.39 6.69
CA HIS A 88 8.31 -7.71 7.16
C HIS A 88 8.55 -7.67 8.69
N ARG A 89 8.09 -8.70 9.39
CA ARG A 89 8.09 -8.73 10.87
C ARG A 89 9.45 -8.42 11.47
N ASP A 90 10.54 -8.92 10.86
CA ASP A 90 11.89 -8.78 11.38
C ASP A 90 12.47 -7.35 11.16
N ALA A 91 11.85 -6.57 10.27
CA ALA A 91 12.19 -5.16 10.02
C ALA A 91 11.26 -4.16 10.72
N ARG A 92 10.26 -4.65 11.48
CA ARG A 92 9.35 -3.75 12.22
C ARG A 92 10.08 -3.05 13.35
N GLY A 93 9.68 -1.79 13.61
CA GLY A 93 10.30 -0.96 14.63
C GLY A 93 11.59 -0.27 14.19
N SER A 94 12.09 -0.51 12.97
CA SER A 94 13.29 0.11 12.40
C SER A 94 13.02 1.39 11.58
N GLY A 95 11.76 1.84 11.51
CA GLY A 95 11.37 3.05 10.79
C GLY A 95 10.98 2.84 9.32
N VAL A 96 11.02 1.61 8.79
CA VAL A 96 10.67 1.30 7.39
C VAL A 96 9.25 1.75 7.04
N GLY A 97 8.26 1.49 7.90
CA GLY A 97 6.88 1.92 7.66
C GLY A 97 6.73 3.44 7.58
N ALA A 98 7.40 4.18 8.46
CA ALA A 98 7.41 5.64 8.41
C ALA A 98 8.07 6.17 7.14
N ALA A 99 9.18 5.55 6.70
CA ALA A 99 9.88 5.92 5.47
C ALA A 99 9.01 5.68 4.21
N LEU A 100 8.27 4.57 4.18
CA LEU A 100 7.34 4.27 3.08
C LEU A 100 6.17 5.27 3.02
N ILE A 101 5.57 5.62 4.15
CA ILE A 101 4.50 6.65 4.22
C ILE A 101 5.05 8.00 3.77
N GLU A 102 6.23 8.39 4.25
CA GLU A 102 6.87 9.65 3.87
C GLU A 102 7.17 9.71 2.38
N HIS A 103 7.62 8.61 1.79
CA HIS A 103 7.83 8.52 0.34
C HIS A 103 6.54 8.83 -0.43
N VAL A 104 5.43 8.21 -0.05
CA VAL A 104 4.12 8.47 -0.68
C VAL A 104 3.67 9.91 -0.46
N ARG A 105 3.87 10.46 0.75
CA ARG A 105 3.55 11.87 1.06
C ARG A 105 4.30 12.85 0.14
N VAL A 106 5.61 12.64 -0.02
CA VAL A 106 6.46 13.49 -0.89
C VAL A 106 6.03 13.36 -2.34
N TRP A 107 5.81 12.14 -2.81
CA TRP A 107 5.33 11.88 -4.17
C TRP A 107 3.97 12.54 -4.43
N ALA A 108 3.02 12.38 -3.52
CA ALA A 108 1.68 12.94 -3.64
C ALA A 108 1.70 14.47 -3.69
N ALA A 109 2.51 15.11 -2.83
CA ALA A 109 2.68 16.56 -2.83
C ALA A 109 3.27 17.06 -4.17
N ALA A 110 4.30 16.39 -4.69
CA ALA A 110 4.90 16.72 -5.99
C ALA A 110 3.93 16.46 -7.16
N SER A 111 2.98 15.55 -7.01
CA SER A 111 1.95 15.22 -8.00
C SER A 111 0.69 16.11 -7.90
N GLY A 112 0.69 17.11 -7.00
CA GLY A 112 -0.43 18.05 -6.84
C GLY A 112 -1.63 17.47 -6.08
N CYS A 113 -1.45 16.40 -5.32
CA CYS A 113 -2.51 15.87 -4.47
C CYS A 113 -2.77 16.77 -3.26
N ASP A 114 -4.03 16.89 -2.87
CA ASP A 114 -4.44 17.70 -1.72
C ASP A 114 -4.39 16.93 -0.40
N LYS A 115 -4.40 15.60 -0.43
CA LYS A 115 -4.18 14.74 0.74
C LYS A 115 -3.71 13.34 0.38
N VAL A 116 -3.14 12.67 1.37
CA VAL A 116 -2.92 11.22 1.40
C VAL A 116 -3.77 10.65 2.52
N TYR A 117 -4.45 9.54 2.26
CA TYR A 117 -5.25 8.85 3.27
C TYR A 117 -5.15 7.34 3.11
N TRP A 118 -5.45 6.61 4.16
CA TRP A 118 -5.49 5.15 4.18
C TRP A 118 -6.50 4.62 5.18
N LEU A 119 -6.78 3.33 5.08
CA LEU A 119 -7.65 2.60 5.97
C LEU A 119 -6.84 1.60 6.78
N THR A 120 -7.26 1.36 8.00
CA THR A 120 -6.69 0.32 8.85
C THR A 120 -7.77 -0.29 9.73
N GLN A 121 -7.58 -1.53 10.14
CA GLN A 121 -8.46 -2.17 11.11
C GLN A 121 -8.31 -1.50 12.48
N ARG A 122 -9.41 -1.30 13.19
CA ARG A 122 -9.41 -0.67 14.52
C ARG A 122 -8.51 -1.39 15.52
N GLY A 123 -8.46 -2.73 15.43
CA GLY A 123 -7.64 -3.58 16.28
C GLY A 123 -6.16 -3.64 15.90
N ASN A 124 -5.73 -2.99 14.82
CA ASN A 124 -4.33 -2.95 14.42
C ASN A 124 -3.55 -1.89 15.23
N GLU A 125 -3.48 -2.10 16.56
CA GLU A 125 -2.95 -1.13 17.53
C GLU A 125 -1.50 -0.73 17.21
N LYS A 126 -0.67 -1.71 16.87
CA LYS A 126 0.76 -1.46 16.59
C LYS A 126 0.99 -0.58 15.36
N ALA A 127 0.21 -0.78 14.31
CA ALA A 127 0.27 0.09 13.13
C ALA A 127 -0.30 1.49 13.45
N ARG A 128 -1.36 1.56 14.26
CA ARG A 128 -1.97 2.82 14.68
C ARG A 128 -1.03 3.68 15.53
N GLU A 129 -0.14 3.09 16.32
CA GLU A 129 0.91 3.85 17.01
C GLU A 129 1.80 4.64 16.04
N LEU A 130 2.10 4.08 14.85
CA LEU A 130 2.80 4.81 13.80
C LEU A 130 1.89 5.87 13.16
N TYR A 131 0.67 5.49 12.82
CA TYR A 131 -0.27 6.36 12.09
C TYR A 131 -0.63 7.60 12.90
N ASP A 132 -0.82 7.47 14.21
CA ASP A 132 -1.14 8.58 15.11
C ASP A 132 0.03 9.60 15.23
N ARG A 133 1.26 9.17 14.93
CA ARG A 133 2.43 10.08 14.89
C ARG A 133 2.57 10.84 13.58
N VAL A 134 2.10 10.28 12.47
CA VAL A 134 2.36 10.82 11.12
C VAL A 134 1.11 11.37 10.45
N ALA A 135 -0.08 11.09 10.97
CA ALA A 135 -1.35 11.49 10.40
C ALA A 135 -2.40 11.76 11.49
N THR A 136 -3.61 12.05 11.07
CA THR A 136 -4.76 12.33 11.95
C THR A 136 -5.84 11.29 11.72
N ASP A 137 -6.32 10.66 12.78
CA ASP A 137 -7.57 9.89 12.75
C ASP A 137 -8.74 10.88 12.54
N THR A 138 -9.46 10.71 11.44
CA THR A 138 -10.51 11.64 11.03
C THR A 138 -11.91 11.25 11.54
N ASP A 139 -12.02 10.15 12.27
CA ASP A 139 -13.29 9.60 12.78
C ASP A 139 -14.27 9.15 11.68
N PHE A 140 -13.85 9.08 10.41
CA PHE A 140 -14.66 8.48 9.35
C PHE A 140 -14.63 6.97 9.44
N MET A 141 -15.78 6.34 9.23
CA MET A 141 -15.90 4.89 9.15
C MET A 141 -15.98 4.43 7.70
N HIS A 142 -15.37 3.30 7.42
CA HIS A 142 -15.46 2.64 6.12
C HIS A 142 -16.72 1.78 6.04
N TYR A 143 -17.49 1.96 4.97
CA TYR A 143 -18.60 1.09 4.57
C TYR A 143 -18.35 0.60 3.16
N GLU A 144 -18.63 -0.66 2.89
CA GLU A 144 -18.50 -1.23 1.55
C GLU A 144 -19.69 -2.12 1.19
N ILE A 145 -19.94 -2.23 -0.11
CA ILE A 145 -20.84 -3.22 -0.70
C ILE A 145 -19.97 -4.07 -1.63
N ASP A 146 -19.78 -5.34 -1.29
CA ASP A 146 -19.03 -6.26 -2.13
C ASP A 146 -19.89 -6.69 -3.33
N LEU A 147 -19.47 -6.26 -4.51
CA LEU A 147 -20.17 -6.58 -5.77
C LEU A 147 -19.71 -7.90 -6.38
N ALA A 148 -18.52 -8.36 -6.04
CA ALA A 148 -17.97 -9.61 -6.59
C ALA A 148 -18.68 -10.86 -6.01
N THR A 149 -19.07 -10.84 -4.71
CA THR A 149 -19.80 -11.92 -4.05
C THR A 149 -21.27 -11.97 -4.42
N ASN A 150 -21.85 -10.90 -4.97
CA ASN A 150 -23.24 -10.80 -5.41
C ASN A 150 -23.43 -11.13 -6.90
N ALA A 151 -22.39 -11.63 -7.58
CA ALA A 151 -22.51 -12.08 -8.96
C ALA A 151 -23.49 -13.26 -9.05
N PRO A 152 -24.39 -13.31 -10.08
CA PRO A 152 -25.30 -14.45 -10.30
C PRO A 152 -24.49 -15.76 -10.40
N GLY A 153 -24.71 -16.69 -9.48
CA GLY A 153 -24.00 -17.97 -9.42
C GLY A 153 -22.93 -18.09 -8.32
N ALA A 154 -22.62 -17.04 -7.58
CA ALA A 154 -21.85 -17.08 -6.34
C ALA A 154 -22.82 -17.44 -5.19
N ALA A 155 -23.10 -18.71 -5.03
CA ALA A 155 -23.85 -19.26 -3.89
C ALA A 155 -22.94 -20.22 -3.12
#